data_4a2b5adb55b2153e9e6f0183cd457bfb
#
_entry.id   4a2b5adb55b2153e9e6f0183cd457bfb
#
_cell.length_a   1.000
_cell.length_b   1.000
_cell.length_c   1.000
_cell.angle_alpha   90.00
_cell.angle_beta   90.00
_cell.angle_gamma   90.00
#
_symmetry.space_group_name_H-M   'P 1'
#
loop_
_entity.id
_entity.type
_entity.pdbx_description
1 polymer ?
#
loop_
_entity_poly.entity_id
_entity_poly.type
_entity_poly.pdbx_seq_one_letter_code
_entity_poly.pdbx_strand_id
1 'polypeptide(L)'
;METQSFVIMLRPANNYGIEGTEEIVSEHFKYLKSLLRNGILLMAGRFSEVLIGLAMIEVESREAALEIMRNDPAVKKGIFHAELYPWRIALKAD
;
A
#
# COMPACT_ATOMS: atom_id res chain seq x y z
N MET A 1 -6.38 18.25 -12.97
CA MET A 1 -5.01 18.11 -12.47
C MET A 1 -4.49 16.72 -12.80
N GLU A 2 -3.26 16.62 -13.28
CA GLU A 2 -2.70 15.32 -13.62
C GLU A 2 -2.35 14.54 -12.38
N THR A 3 -2.62 13.26 -12.40
CA THR A 3 -2.20 12.37 -11.34
C THR A 3 -0.94 11.63 -11.75
N GLN A 4 -0.25 11.12 -10.76
CA GLN A 4 0.94 10.30 -10.93
C GLN A 4 0.70 8.95 -10.28
N SER A 5 1.29 7.92 -10.86
CA SER A 5 1.16 6.57 -10.32
C SER A 5 2.37 6.22 -9.46
N PHE A 6 2.10 5.57 -8.36
CA PHE A 6 3.13 5.11 -7.42
C PHE A 6 2.87 3.67 -7.02
N VAL A 7 3.93 2.97 -6.72
CA VAL A 7 3.86 1.63 -6.14
C VAL A 7 4.36 1.73 -4.71
N ILE A 8 3.54 1.24 -3.78
CA ILE A 8 3.96 1.07 -2.39
C ILE A 8 4.33 -0.41 -2.24
N MET A 9 5.57 -0.68 -1.86
CA MET A 9 6.03 -2.04 -1.60
C MET A 9 6.03 -2.26 -0.10
N LEU A 10 5.36 -3.30 0.35
CA LEU A 10 5.20 -3.63 1.77
C LEU A 10 5.96 -4.91 2.08
N ARG A 11 6.96 -4.80 2.95
CA ARG A 11 7.74 -5.95 3.41
C ARG A 11 7.40 -6.24 4.86
N PRO A 12 7.25 -7.53 5.23
CA PRO A 12 6.93 -7.84 6.61
C PRO A 12 8.12 -7.50 7.53
N ALA A 13 7.80 -6.89 8.67
CA ALA A 13 8.79 -6.65 9.71
C ALA A 13 8.94 -7.93 10.56
N ASN A 14 9.91 -7.92 11.48
CA ASN A 14 10.18 -9.09 12.30
C ASN A 14 9.00 -9.52 13.18
N ASN A 15 8.13 -8.57 13.50
CA ASN A 15 6.96 -8.85 14.36
C ASN A 15 5.71 -9.25 13.56
N TYR A 16 5.82 -9.35 12.25
CA TYR A 16 4.68 -9.78 11.41
C TYR A 16 4.29 -11.22 11.78
N GLY A 17 3.00 -11.45 11.99
CA GLY A 17 2.49 -12.76 12.33
C GLY A 17 2.56 -13.11 13.81
N ILE A 18 3.13 -12.22 14.64
CA ILE A 18 3.11 -12.40 16.09
C ILE A 18 1.68 -12.16 16.60
N GLU A 19 1.33 -12.83 17.68
CA GLU A 19 0.01 -12.71 18.29
C GLU A 19 -0.37 -11.24 18.50
N GLY A 20 -1.60 -10.89 18.11
CA GLY A 20 -2.10 -9.54 18.20
C GLY A 20 -1.95 -8.73 16.93
N THR A 21 -1.18 -9.20 15.96
CA THR A 21 -1.01 -8.45 14.70
C THR A 21 -2.14 -8.67 13.72
N GLU A 22 -2.98 -9.67 13.91
CA GLU A 22 -4.12 -9.95 13.01
C GLU A 22 -5.08 -8.77 12.93
N GLU A 23 -5.32 -8.11 14.06
CA GLU A 23 -6.19 -6.93 14.09
C GLU A 23 -5.62 -5.79 13.29
N ILE A 24 -4.30 -5.62 13.35
CA ILE A 24 -3.61 -4.56 12.61
C ILE A 24 -3.69 -4.85 11.11
N VAL A 25 -3.52 -6.11 10.71
CA VAL A 25 -3.65 -6.51 9.31
C VAL A 25 -5.09 -6.28 8.83
N SER A 26 -6.07 -6.55 9.68
CA SER A 26 -7.46 -6.29 9.36
C SER A 26 -7.72 -4.79 9.13
N GLU A 27 -7.15 -3.94 9.98
CA GLU A 27 -7.24 -2.49 9.83
C GLU A 27 -6.55 -2.02 8.55
N HIS A 28 -5.41 -2.64 8.21
CA HIS A 28 -4.70 -2.38 6.97
C HIS A 28 -5.60 -2.62 5.75
N PHE A 29 -6.32 -3.75 5.72
CA PHE A 29 -7.23 -4.04 4.61
C PHE A 29 -8.42 -3.09 4.57
N LYS A 30 -8.94 -2.68 5.71
CA LYS A 30 -9.99 -1.67 5.76
C LYS A 30 -9.52 -0.35 5.17
N TYR A 31 -8.28 0.02 5.47
CA TYR A 31 -7.67 1.23 4.94
C TYR A 31 -7.55 1.15 3.41
N LEU A 32 -7.02 0.03 2.90
CA LEU A 32 -6.89 -0.18 1.45
C LEU A 32 -8.26 -0.15 0.75
N LYS A 33 -9.28 -0.75 1.35
CA LYS A 33 -10.63 -0.73 0.79
C LYS A 33 -11.19 0.68 0.71
N SER A 34 -10.89 1.51 1.69
CA SER A 34 -11.28 2.91 1.69
C SER A 34 -10.62 3.66 0.53
N LEU A 35 -9.32 3.43 0.31
CA LEU A 35 -8.61 4.03 -0.81
C LEU A 35 -9.15 3.56 -2.15
N LEU A 36 -9.57 2.31 -2.23
CA LEU A 36 -10.16 1.75 -3.44
C LEU A 36 -11.50 2.44 -3.75
N ARG A 37 -12.34 2.58 -2.74
CA ARG A 37 -13.65 3.26 -2.90
C ARG A 37 -13.49 4.70 -3.32
N ASN A 38 -12.42 5.35 -2.89
CA ASN A 38 -12.17 6.76 -3.20
C ASN A 38 -11.42 6.96 -4.53
N GLY A 39 -11.14 5.87 -5.26
CA GLY A 39 -10.48 5.95 -6.56
C GLY A 39 -8.99 6.23 -6.48
N ILE A 40 -8.39 6.11 -5.32
CA ILE A 40 -6.96 6.34 -5.11
C ILE A 40 -6.17 5.05 -5.36
N LEU A 41 -6.63 3.95 -4.80
CA LEU A 41 -6.00 2.65 -4.99
C LEU A 41 -6.51 2.02 -6.28
N LEU A 42 -5.60 1.66 -7.18
CA LEU A 42 -5.96 0.98 -8.43
C LEU A 42 -6.05 -0.52 -8.23
N MET A 43 -5.06 -1.09 -7.58
CA MET A 43 -5.02 -2.50 -7.26
C MET A 43 -4.00 -2.76 -6.16
N ALA A 44 -4.19 -3.84 -5.44
CA ALA A 44 -3.26 -4.28 -4.42
C ALA A 44 -3.23 -5.80 -4.43
N GLY A 45 -2.10 -6.35 -4.06
CA GLY A 45 -1.95 -7.79 -4.00
C GLY A 45 -0.64 -8.17 -3.33
N ARG A 46 -0.41 -9.45 -3.24
CA ARG A 46 0.78 -10.00 -2.62
C ARG A 46 1.35 -11.07 -3.55
N PHE A 47 2.67 -11.17 -3.60
CA PHE A 47 3.29 -12.30 -4.30
C PHE A 47 2.90 -13.59 -3.60
N SER A 48 2.64 -14.64 -4.38
CA SER A 48 2.18 -15.90 -3.82
C SER A 48 3.29 -16.68 -3.13
N GLU A 49 4.54 -16.43 -3.48
CA GLU A 49 5.68 -17.17 -2.96
C GLU A 49 6.48 -16.47 -1.88
N VAL A 50 6.31 -15.15 -1.77
CA VAL A 50 7.01 -14.35 -0.76
C VAL A 50 6.02 -13.39 -0.12
N LEU A 51 6.32 -12.99 1.13
CA LEU A 51 5.43 -12.12 1.90
C LEU A 51 5.67 -10.65 1.57
N ILE A 52 5.64 -10.32 0.28
CA ILE A 52 5.80 -8.93 -0.16
C ILE A 52 4.50 -8.53 -0.86
N GLY A 53 3.91 -7.43 -0.40
CA GLY A 53 2.72 -6.87 -1.01
C GLY A 53 3.04 -5.65 -1.83
N LEU A 54 2.17 -5.38 -2.80
CA LEU A 54 2.25 -4.18 -3.64
C LEU A 54 0.89 -3.51 -3.65
N ALA A 55 0.91 -2.19 -3.57
CA ALA A 55 -0.29 -1.38 -3.75
C ALA A 55 0.01 -0.29 -4.77
N MET A 56 -0.82 -0.19 -5.79
CA MET A 56 -0.66 0.81 -6.84
C MET A 56 -1.66 1.92 -6.61
N ILE A 57 -1.18 3.14 -6.46
CA ILE A 57 -2.02 4.30 -6.20
C ILE A 57 -1.81 5.38 -7.25
N GLU A 58 -2.86 6.19 -7.46
CA GLU A 58 -2.77 7.39 -8.29
C GLU A 58 -3.12 8.60 -7.44
N VAL A 59 -2.19 9.53 -7.37
CA VAL A 59 -2.34 10.75 -6.59
C VAL A 59 -1.67 11.91 -7.31
N GLU A 60 -1.90 13.11 -6.83
CA GLU A 60 -1.42 14.34 -7.47
C GLU A 60 0.05 14.65 -7.22
N SER A 61 0.65 14.07 -6.18
CA SER A 61 2.04 14.39 -5.82
C SER A 61 2.69 13.26 -5.03
N ARG A 62 4.01 13.32 -4.97
CA ARG A 62 4.79 12.40 -4.14
C ARG A 62 4.46 12.58 -2.67
N GLU A 63 4.24 13.81 -2.23
CA GLU A 63 3.90 14.11 -0.83
C GLU A 63 2.58 13.45 -0.45
N ALA A 64 1.59 13.52 -1.33
CA ALA A 64 0.31 12.86 -1.11
C ALA A 64 0.49 11.34 -1.02
N ALA A 65 1.32 10.76 -1.87
CA ALA A 65 1.61 9.33 -1.86
C ALA A 65 2.30 8.91 -0.56
N LEU A 66 3.27 9.69 -0.11
CA LEU A 66 3.98 9.42 1.15
C LEU A 66 3.02 9.45 2.33
N GLU A 67 2.10 10.40 2.35
CA GLU A 67 1.13 10.54 3.41
C GLU A 67 0.19 9.34 3.46
N ILE A 68 -0.27 8.89 2.30
CA ILE A 68 -1.10 7.71 2.21
C ILE A 68 -0.36 6.48 2.74
N MET A 69 0.88 6.30 2.34
CA MET A 69 1.70 5.18 2.80
C MET A 69 1.90 5.21 4.32
N ARG A 70 2.21 6.39 4.86
CA ARG A 70 2.45 6.54 6.29
C ARG A 70 1.22 6.38 7.16
N ASN A 71 0.04 6.63 6.60
CA ASN A 71 -1.22 6.53 7.35
C ASN A 71 -1.81 5.12 7.37
N ASP A 72 -1.22 4.19 6.65
CA ASP A 72 -1.63 2.79 6.73
C ASP A 72 -1.36 2.28 8.15
N PRO A 73 -2.38 1.74 8.84
CA PRO A 73 -2.21 1.25 10.22
C PRO A 73 -1.07 0.25 10.38
N ALA A 74 -0.86 -0.61 9.40
CA ALA A 74 0.19 -1.62 9.47
C ALA A 74 1.59 -1.01 9.35
N VAL A 75 1.71 0.09 8.59
CA VAL A 75 2.96 0.83 8.47
C VAL A 75 3.19 1.64 9.75
N LYS A 76 2.17 2.35 10.21
CA LYS A 76 2.24 3.15 11.45
C LYS A 76 2.66 2.31 12.65
N LYS A 77 2.14 1.11 12.74
CA LYS A 77 2.39 0.23 13.89
C LYS A 77 3.61 -0.67 13.67
N GLY A 78 4.29 -0.50 12.55
CA GLY A 78 5.58 -1.13 12.30
C GLY A 78 5.57 -2.61 11.99
N ILE A 79 4.43 -3.17 11.55
CA ILE A 79 4.42 -4.57 11.12
C ILE A 79 4.77 -4.74 9.65
N PHE A 80 4.71 -3.64 8.88
CA PHE A 80 5.24 -3.59 7.52
C PHE A 80 6.25 -2.47 7.39
N HIS A 81 7.32 -2.74 6.68
CA HIS A 81 8.23 -1.71 6.17
C HIS A 81 7.75 -1.34 4.79
N ALA A 82 7.54 -0.06 4.55
CA ALA A 82 6.98 0.41 3.29
C ALA A 82 8.01 1.22 2.51
N GLU A 83 8.01 0.99 1.20
CA GLU A 83 8.86 1.74 0.27
C GLU A 83 7.95 2.32 -0.80
N LEU A 84 8.22 3.54 -1.23
CA LEU A 84 7.43 4.23 -2.25
C LEU A 84 8.28 4.43 -3.50
N TYR A 85 7.72 4.03 -4.63
CA TYR A 85 8.38 4.21 -5.92
C TYR A 85 7.43 4.85 -6.92
N PRO A 86 7.85 5.94 -7.59
CA PRO A 86 7.08 6.44 -8.71
C PRO A 86 7.12 5.41 -9.84
N TRP A 87 5.99 5.24 -10.50
CA TRP A 87 5.86 4.21 -11.53
C TRP A 87 5.19 4.78 -12.77
N ARG A 88 5.85 4.64 -13.89
CA ARG A 88 5.31 5.04 -15.17
C ARG A 88 4.67 3.84 -15.83
N ILE A 89 3.34 3.87 -15.90
CA ILE A 89 2.61 2.80 -16.57
C ILE A 89 2.79 2.98 -18.07
N ALA A 90 3.39 1.99 -18.72
CA ALA A 90 3.60 2.01 -20.17
C ALA A 90 2.43 1.41 -20.92
N LEU A 91 1.91 0.29 -20.41
CA LEU A 91 0.80 -0.45 -21.04
C LEU A 91 -0.12 -0.91 -19.93
N LYS A 92 -1.41 -0.76 -20.17
CA LYS A 92 -2.44 -1.10 -19.19
C LYS A 92 -3.67 -1.64 -19.88
N ALA A 93 -4.21 -2.73 -19.38
CA ALA A 93 -5.49 -3.25 -19.87
C ALA A 93 -6.64 -2.39 -19.34
N ASP A 94 -7.70 -2.34 -20.09
CA ASP A 94 -8.92 -1.63 -19.67
C ASP A 94 -9.68 -2.40 -18.60
#